data_743a67b12f553b6ca732ebe32672b12c
#
_entry.id   743a67b12f553b6ca732ebe32672b12c
#
_cell.length_a   1.000
_cell.length_b   1.000
_cell.length_c   1.000
_cell.angle_alpha   90.00
_cell.angle_beta   90.00
_cell.angle_gamma   90.00
#
_symmetry.space_group_name_H-M   'P 1'
#
loop_
_entity.id
_entity.type
_entity.pdbx_description
1 polymer ?
#
loop_
_entity_poly.entity_id
_entity_poly.type
_entity_poly.pdbx_seq_one_letter_code
_entity_poly.pdbx_strand_id
1 'polypeptide(L)'
;MQHQQIIRSYLGNNTNGSVLAFCCSGVTKAISKPLKTLLTSAVMFMILSVNSLHAYPAYSHSKALPHRSVIYFAPKEDSAVKEFLNEVLINNCQLDERDVVIIVIAESGYTVPTWLEEEFNLEAVTDSYGIPKGSHTAVLIGKDGKEKHRWNGKTDWNLITDIIDEMPMRQKEMQRQSSRCSI
;
A
#
# COMPACT_ATOMS: atom_id res chain seq x y z
N MET A 1 1.28 -19.42 10.54
CA MET A 1 2.60 -18.88 10.21
C MET A 1 2.76 -18.37 8.76
N GLN A 2 1.99 -18.84 7.77
CA GLN A 2 2.09 -18.36 6.38
C GLN A 2 1.46 -16.98 6.13
N HIS A 3 0.49 -16.54 6.93
CA HIS A 3 -0.16 -15.23 6.76
C HIS A 3 0.73 -14.01 7.08
N GLN A 4 1.72 -14.14 7.94
CA GLN A 4 2.59 -13.02 8.31
C GLN A 4 3.55 -12.57 7.19
N GLN A 5 3.95 -13.46 6.30
CA GLN A 5 4.87 -13.11 5.21
C GLN A 5 4.21 -12.27 4.12
N ILE A 6 2.92 -12.36 3.99
CA ILE A 6 2.18 -11.80 2.87
C ILE A 6 2.00 -10.29 3.02
N ILE A 7 1.72 -9.82 4.24
CA ILE A 7 1.54 -8.38 4.48
C ILE A 7 2.87 -7.62 4.53
N ARG A 8 3.97 -8.28 4.92
CA ARG A 8 5.31 -7.69 4.80
C ARG A 8 5.68 -7.30 3.37
N SER A 9 5.17 -7.98 2.36
CA SER A 9 5.40 -7.62 0.97
C SER A 9 4.59 -6.41 0.50
N TYR A 10 3.51 -6.05 1.20
CA TYR A 10 2.68 -4.89 0.85
C TYR A 10 3.19 -3.57 1.42
N LEU A 11 3.81 -3.59 2.60
CA LEU A 11 4.09 -2.37 3.37
C LEU A 11 5.58 -2.23 3.74
N GLY A 12 6.41 -3.18 3.43
CA GLY A 12 7.83 -3.16 3.80
C GLY A 12 8.74 -2.69 2.68
N ASN A 13 9.13 -1.45 2.70
CA ASN A 13 10.49 -0.95 2.48
C ASN A 13 10.50 0.57 2.31
N ASN A 14 10.31 1.28 3.39
CA ASN A 14 10.63 2.71 3.35
C ASN A 14 11.33 3.20 4.63
N THR A 15 12.39 2.50 5.06
CA THR A 15 13.29 3.03 6.08
C THR A 15 14.73 2.62 5.75
N ASN A 16 15.44 3.42 4.96
CA ASN A 16 16.90 3.56 5.04
C ASN A 16 17.33 4.81 4.27
N GLY A 17 17.07 5.96 4.85
CA GLY A 17 17.75 7.22 4.53
C GLY A 17 19.01 7.35 5.37
N SER A 18 20.09 6.66 5.00
CA SER A 18 21.40 6.92 5.59
C SER A 18 21.96 8.20 5.03
N VAL A 19 21.91 9.28 5.82
CA VAL A 19 22.60 10.52 5.58
C VAL A 19 24.10 10.28 5.83
N LEU A 20 24.86 10.09 4.78
CA LEU A 20 26.33 10.15 4.84
C LEU A 20 26.78 11.63 4.87
N ALA A 21 27.09 12.09 6.07
CA ALA A 21 27.82 13.35 6.26
C ALA A 21 29.26 13.18 5.79
N PHE A 22 29.60 13.72 4.64
CA PHE A 22 30.98 13.86 4.19
C PHE A 22 31.58 15.14 4.77
N CYS A 23 32.47 14.95 5.74
CA CYS A 23 33.35 15.98 6.30
C CYS A 23 34.49 16.22 5.30
N CYS A 24 34.48 17.34 4.58
CA CYS A 24 35.63 17.80 3.82
C CYS A 24 36.35 18.92 4.60
N SER A 25 37.44 18.57 5.29
CA SER A 25 38.41 19.55 5.77
C SER A 25 39.49 19.78 4.72
N GLY A 26 39.64 21.03 4.35
CA GLY A 26 40.83 21.79 4.06
C GLY A 26 41.80 21.34 2.97
N VAL A 27 41.69 22.00 1.81
CA VAL A 27 42.88 22.38 1.00
C VAL A 27 42.60 23.73 0.34
N THR A 28 43.08 24.82 0.97
CA THR A 28 43.12 26.14 0.33
C THR A 28 44.50 26.36 -0.33
N LYS A 29 44.63 26.04 -1.63
CA LYS A 29 45.72 26.58 -2.47
C LYS A 29 45.11 27.65 -3.37
N ALA A 30 45.83 28.80 -3.43
CA ALA A 30 45.43 29.99 -4.15
C ALA A 30 45.27 29.74 -5.66
N ILE A 31 44.04 29.78 -6.13
CA ILE A 31 43.64 29.67 -7.53
C ILE A 31 43.27 31.06 -8.02
N SER A 32 43.80 31.46 -9.21
CA SER A 32 43.58 32.77 -9.83
C SER A 32 42.10 33.10 -10.04
N LYS A 33 41.73 34.38 -9.94
CA LYS A 33 40.33 34.87 -9.95
C LYS A 33 39.43 34.33 -11.09
N PRO A 34 39.87 34.20 -12.36
CA PRO A 34 39.00 33.71 -13.43
C PRO A 34 38.70 32.20 -13.31
N LEU A 35 39.58 31.42 -12.70
CA LEU A 35 39.37 29.99 -12.51
C LEU A 35 38.36 29.69 -11.36
N LYS A 36 38.29 30.60 -10.36
CA LYS A 36 37.32 30.47 -9.26
C LYS A 36 35.89 30.68 -9.71
N THR A 37 35.63 31.62 -10.62
CA THR A 37 34.26 31.85 -11.15
C THR A 37 33.81 30.73 -12.06
N LEU A 38 34.69 30.10 -12.83
CA LEU A 38 34.38 28.93 -13.65
C LEU A 38 34.06 27.69 -12.78
N LEU A 39 34.83 27.45 -11.71
CA LEU A 39 34.61 26.36 -10.78
C LEU A 39 33.29 26.52 -9.99
N THR A 40 32.97 27.75 -9.53
CA THR A 40 31.71 28.00 -8.81
C THR A 40 30.50 27.84 -9.71
N SER A 41 30.59 28.25 -10.99
CA SER A 41 29.54 28.06 -11.99
C SER A 41 29.30 26.55 -12.29
N ALA A 42 30.37 25.77 -12.43
CA ALA A 42 30.30 24.33 -12.69
C ALA A 42 29.69 23.55 -11.49
N VAL A 43 30.09 23.93 -10.27
CA VAL A 43 29.52 23.30 -9.05
C VAL A 43 28.06 23.68 -8.87
N MET A 44 27.66 24.93 -9.17
CA MET A 44 26.26 25.36 -9.11
C MET A 44 25.40 24.64 -10.14
N PHE A 45 25.93 24.37 -11.34
CA PHE A 45 25.23 23.61 -12.37
C PHE A 45 25.10 22.11 -12.01
N MET A 46 26.11 21.54 -11.35
CA MET A 46 26.07 20.17 -10.84
C MET A 46 25.03 19.99 -9.71
N ILE A 47 24.86 20.98 -8.84
CA ILE A 47 23.88 20.93 -7.76
C ILE A 47 22.43 21.03 -8.29
N LEU A 48 22.22 21.77 -9.38
CA LEU A 48 20.90 21.91 -10.01
C LEU A 48 20.47 20.68 -10.80
N SER A 49 21.39 19.80 -11.20
CA SER A 49 21.07 18.58 -11.95
C SER A 49 20.73 17.37 -11.10
N VAL A 50 20.82 17.43 -9.77
CA VAL A 50 20.58 16.28 -8.87
C VAL A 50 19.11 16.15 -8.45
N ASN A 51 18.22 17.02 -8.90
CA ASN A 51 16.83 17.07 -8.41
C ASN A 51 15.82 16.23 -9.22
N SER A 52 16.22 15.20 -9.94
CA SER A 52 15.26 14.45 -10.77
C SER A 52 15.38 12.93 -10.70
N LEU A 53 16.06 12.38 -9.72
CA LEU A 53 16.03 10.92 -9.51
C LEU A 53 15.17 10.58 -8.29
N HIS A 54 13.91 10.93 -8.34
CA HIS A 54 12.92 10.10 -7.68
C HIS A 54 12.81 8.82 -8.51
N ALA A 55 13.79 7.94 -8.33
CA ALA A 55 13.61 6.56 -8.70
C ALA A 55 12.49 6.03 -7.78
N TYR A 56 11.24 6.11 -8.24
CA TYR A 56 10.22 5.20 -7.75
C TYR A 56 10.86 3.82 -7.79
N PRO A 57 10.88 3.07 -6.67
CA PRO A 57 11.32 1.70 -6.72
C PRO A 57 10.51 1.05 -7.83
N ALA A 58 11.19 0.59 -8.86
CA ALA A 58 10.56 -0.19 -9.91
C ALA A 58 10.00 -1.41 -9.19
N TYR A 59 8.71 -1.35 -8.87
CA TYR A 59 7.97 -2.53 -8.45
C TYR A 59 8.20 -3.54 -9.55
N SER A 60 8.99 -4.55 -9.25
CA SER A 60 9.14 -5.65 -10.16
C SER A 60 7.76 -6.29 -10.30
N HIS A 61 7.06 -5.99 -11.37
CA HIS A 61 5.72 -6.47 -11.70
C HIS A 61 5.66 -7.99 -11.89
N SER A 62 6.66 -8.73 -11.41
CA SER A 62 6.82 -10.13 -11.71
C SER A 62 6.19 -11.10 -10.72
N LYS A 63 5.67 -10.65 -9.58
CA LYS A 63 5.05 -11.56 -8.62
C LYS A 63 3.68 -11.05 -8.22
N ALA A 64 2.65 -11.68 -8.81
CA ALA A 64 1.28 -11.48 -8.34
C ALA A 64 1.17 -11.83 -6.86
N LEU A 65 0.37 -11.05 -6.14
CA LEU A 65 0.07 -11.30 -4.75
C LEU A 65 -0.79 -12.57 -4.64
N PRO A 66 -0.66 -13.34 -3.57
CA PRO A 66 -1.41 -14.58 -3.43
C PRO A 66 -2.90 -14.34 -3.22
N HIS A 67 -3.30 -13.17 -2.74
CA HIS A 67 -4.69 -12.81 -2.44
C HIS A 67 -5.02 -11.39 -2.88
N ARG A 68 -6.30 -11.09 -2.93
CA ARG A 68 -6.88 -9.74 -3.00
C ARG A 68 -7.11 -9.25 -1.58
N SER A 69 -7.25 -7.96 -1.39
CA SER A 69 -7.54 -7.41 -0.06
C SER A 69 -8.67 -6.40 -0.13
N VAL A 70 -9.56 -6.44 0.83
CA VAL A 70 -10.46 -5.34 1.14
C VAL A 70 -9.96 -4.70 2.43
N ILE A 71 -9.55 -3.45 2.35
CA ILE A 71 -9.07 -2.67 3.50
C ILE A 71 -10.16 -1.68 3.87
N TYR A 72 -10.70 -1.80 5.08
CA TYR A 72 -11.70 -0.90 5.63
C TYR A 72 -11.05 0.04 6.63
N PHE A 73 -11.07 1.33 6.32
CA PHE A 73 -10.58 2.40 7.18
C PHE A 73 -11.74 3.00 7.97
N ALA A 74 -11.52 3.27 9.25
CA ALA A 74 -12.53 3.83 10.15
C ALA A 74 -11.90 4.76 11.20
N PRO A 75 -12.65 5.72 11.79
CA PRO A 75 -12.13 6.53 12.89
C PRO A 75 -11.94 5.72 14.17
N LYS A 76 -12.81 4.74 14.42
CA LYS A 76 -12.81 3.89 15.61
C LYS A 76 -13.60 2.61 15.38
N GLU A 77 -13.50 1.66 16.31
CA GLU A 77 -14.40 0.50 16.37
C GLU A 77 -15.82 0.94 16.78
N ASP A 78 -16.67 1.16 15.81
CA ASP A 78 -18.06 1.58 16.00
C ASP A 78 -19.07 0.61 15.38
N SER A 79 -20.35 1.00 15.32
CA SER A 79 -21.40 0.19 14.75
C SER A 79 -21.20 -0.12 13.26
N ALA A 80 -20.61 0.82 12.50
CA ALA A 80 -20.36 0.64 11.07
C ALA A 80 -19.27 -0.42 10.84
N VAL A 81 -18.20 -0.42 11.64
CA VAL A 81 -17.17 -1.47 11.61
C VAL A 81 -17.76 -2.83 11.97
N LYS A 82 -18.62 -2.91 12.99
CA LYS A 82 -19.27 -4.15 13.40
C LYS A 82 -20.24 -4.68 12.34
N GLU A 83 -21.01 -3.80 11.70
CA GLU A 83 -21.89 -4.15 10.59
C GLU A 83 -21.07 -4.68 9.42
N PHE A 84 -19.99 -3.99 9.02
CA PHE A 84 -19.09 -4.44 7.97
C PHE A 84 -18.52 -5.84 8.25
N LEU A 85 -18.01 -6.09 9.47
CA LEU A 85 -17.46 -7.40 9.85
C LEU A 85 -18.54 -8.50 9.85
N ASN A 86 -19.77 -8.21 10.28
CA ASN A 86 -20.88 -9.15 10.21
C ASN A 86 -21.25 -9.49 8.75
N GLU A 87 -21.26 -8.49 7.86
CA GLU A 87 -21.48 -8.72 6.43
C GLU A 87 -20.37 -9.56 5.80
N VAL A 88 -19.11 -9.35 6.21
CA VAL A 88 -17.96 -10.20 5.82
C VAL A 88 -18.20 -11.65 6.20
N LEU A 89 -18.68 -11.92 7.42
CA LEU A 89 -18.97 -13.29 7.88
C LEU A 89 -20.08 -13.94 7.04
N ILE A 90 -21.13 -13.20 6.70
CA ILE A 90 -22.23 -13.68 5.84
C ILE A 90 -21.73 -14.04 4.45
N ASN A 91 -20.80 -13.26 3.90
CA ASN A 91 -20.26 -13.43 2.55
C ASN A 91 -18.94 -14.24 2.53
N ASN A 92 -18.54 -14.84 3.65
CA ASN A 92 -17.22 -15.44 3.81
C ASN A 92 -16.88 -16.48 2.72
N CYS A 93 -17.82 -17.38 2.39
CA CYS A 93 -17.59 -18.38 1.35
C CYS A 93 -17.22 -17.72 -0.01
N GLN A 94 -17.96 -16.69 -0.40
CA GLN A 94 -17.74 -16.00 -1.67
C GLN A 94 -16.40 -15.24 -1.68
N LEU A 95 -16.00 -14.68 -0.52
CA LEU A 95 -14.73 -13.99 -0.35
C LEU A 95 -13.56 -14.97 -0.38
N ASP A 96 -13.66 -16.10 0.32
CA ASP A 96 -12.65 -17.15 0.32
C ASP A 96 -12.43 -17.74 -1.07
N GLU A 97 -13.53 -17.99 -1.83
CA GLU A 97 -13.44 -18.48 -3.21
C GLU A 97 -12.67 -17.53 -4.13
N ARG A 98 -12.68 -16.25 -3.81
CA ARG A 98 -11.98 -15.19 -4.58
C ARG A 98 -10.62 -14.81 -4.00
N ASP A 99 -10.13 -15.59 -3.03
CA ASP A 99 -8.89 -15.30 -2.29
C ASP A 99 -8.87 -13.86 -1.75
N VAL A 100 -9.95 -13.43 -1.09
CA VAL A 100 -10.05 -12.08 -0.50
C VAL A 100 -9.72 -12.13 0.97
N VAL A 101 -8.77 -11.29 1.39
CA VAL A 101 -8.41 -11.05 2.80
C VAL A 101 -9.04 -9.73 3.24
N ILE A 102 -9.66 -9.74 4.40
CA ILE A 102 -10.25 -8.55 5.02
C ILE A 102 -9.28 -7.94 6.01
N ILE A 103 -9.10 -6.64 5.91
CA ILE A 103 -8.25 -5.84 6.79
C ILE A 103 -9.09 -4.67 7.29
N VAL A 104 -9.11 -4.44 8.60
CA VAL A 104 -9.70 -3.25 9.21
C VAL A 104 -8.61 -2.45 9.88
N ILE A 105 -8.57 -1.15 9.65
CA ILE A 105 -7.64 -0.21 10.26
C ILE A 105 -8.44 0.97 10.81
N ALA A 106 -8.45 1.12 12.13
CA ALA A 106 -9.06 2.27 12.76
C ALA A 106 -8.02 3.24 13.30
N GLU A 107 -8.29 4.55 13.21
CA GLU A 107 -7.42 5.60 13.75
C GLU A 107 -7.20 5.46 15.27
N SER A 108 -8.16 4.83 15.97
CA SER A 108 -8.07 4.53 17.41
C SER A 108 -7.08 3.41 17.76
N GLY A 109 -6.43 2.79 16.78
CA GLY A 109 -5.53 1.64 16.95
C GLY A 109 -6.21 0.28 16.83
N TYR A 110 -7.55 0.20 16.70
CA TYR A 110 -8.22 -1.08 16.48
C TYR A 110 -7.92 -1.63 15.08
N THR A 111 -7.51 -2.90 15.01
CA THR A 111 -7.19 -3.56 13.74
C THR A 111 -7.75 -4.98 13.65
N VAL A 112 -8.04 -5.40 12.41
CA VAL A 112 -8.32 -6.79 12.07
C VAL A 112 -7.44 -7.16 10.88
N PRO A 113 -6.54 -8.13 11.03
CA PRO A 113 -6.18 -8.85 12.26
C PRO A 113 -5.39 -7.98 13.26
N THR A 114 -5.45 -8.30 14.54
CA THR A 114 -4.91 -7.49 15.64
C THR A 114 -3.39 -7.28 15.61
N TRP A 115 -2.63 -8.20 15.00
CA TRP A 115 -1.17 -8.09 14.90
C TRP A 115 -0.70 -6.99 13.92
N LEU A 116 -1.60 -6.40 13.12
CA LEU A 116 -1.26 -5.32 12.17
C LEU A 116 -0.66 -4.10 12.87
N GLU A 117 -1.16 -3.75 14.04
CA GLU A 117 -0.68 -2.61 14.82
C GLU A 117 0.79 -2.79 15.27
N GLU A 118 1.20 -4.03 15.55
CA GLU A 118 2.55 -4.34 16.01
C GLU A 118 3.58 -4.30 14.85
N GLU A 119 3.15 -4.62 13.63
CA GLU A 119 4.03 -4.80 12.47
C GLU A 119 4.10 -3.57 11.57
N PHE A 120 3.09 -2.68 11.60
CA PHE A 120 2.95 -1.59 10.65
C PHE A 120 2.62 -0.25 11.31
N ASN A 121 3.17 0.83 10.72
CA ASN A 121 2.72 2.17 11.04
C ASN A 121 1.37 2.44 10.34
N LEU A 122 0.28 2.30 11.09
CA LEU A 122 -1.08 2.41 10.57
C LEU A 122 -1.42 3.80 10.02
N GLU A 123 -0.85 4.86 10.62
CA GLU A 123 -1.02 6.23 10.14
C GLU A 123 -0.38 6.40 8.75
N ALA A 124 0.85 5.92 8.57
CA ALA A 124 1.51 5.96 7.27
C ALA A 124 0.76 5.13 6.20
N VAL A 125 0.15 4.01 6.59
CA VAL A 125 -0.71 3.23 5.69
C VAL A 125 -1.93 4.04 5.28
N THR A 126 -2.66 4.61 6.25
CA THR A 126 -3.87 5.43 6.02
C THR A 126 -3.55 6.62 5.10
N ASP A 127 -2.45 7.32 5.36
CA ASP A 127 -1.98 8.44 4.56
C ASP A 127 -1.61 8.02 3.12
N SER A 128 -0.99 6.85 2.95
CA SER A 128 -0.61 6.33 1.62
C SER A 128 -1.81 6.07 0.70
N TYR A 129 -2.96 5.73 1.30
CA TYR A 129 -4.23 5.58 0.59
C TYR A 129 -5.00 6.90 0.47
N GLY A 130 -4.51 8.00 1.06
CA GLY A 130 -5.18 9.29 1.04
C GLY A 130 -6.55 9.28 1.71
N ILE A 131 -6.69 8.55 2.81
CA ILE A 131 -7.95 8.42 3.54
C ILE A 131 -8.18 9.66 4.40
N PRO A 132 -9.30 10.38 4.23
CA PRO A 132 -9.62 11.52 5.08
C PRO A 132 -9.84 11.10 6.54
N LYS A 133 -9.28 11.87 7.49
CA LYS A 133 -9.50 11.61 8.93
C LYS A 133 -10.98 11.59 9.27
N GLY A 134 -11.37 10.67 10.13
CA GLY A 134 -12.76 10.52 10.56
C GLY A 134 -13.70 9.87 9.55
N SER A 135 -13.20 9.40 8.40
CA SER A 135 -14.03 8.79 7.37
C SER A 135 -14.10 7.25 7.50
N HIS A 136 -15.23 6.71 7.03
CA HIS A 136 -15.38 5.28 6.77
C HIS A 136 -15.17 5.05 5.27
N THR A 137 -14.05 4.45 4.91
CA THR A 137 -13.69 4.23 3.50
C THR A 137 -13.16 2.81 3.33
N ALA A 138 -13.68 2.10 2.36
CA ALA A 138 -13.16 0.79 1.99
C ALA A 138 -12.45 0.85 0.63
N VAL A 139 -11.41 0.03 0.47
CA VAL A 139 -10.59 -0.04 -0.73
C VAL A 139 -10.37 -1.50 -1.12
N LEU A 140 -10.70 -1.85 -2.35
CA LEU A 140 -10.43 -3.16 -2.94
C LEU A 140 -9.07 -3.12 -3.67
N ILE A 141 -8.17 -4.01 -3.29
CA ILE A 141 -6.84 -4.18 -3.88
C ILE A 141 -6.79 -5.51 -4.64
N GLY A 142 -6.36 -5.48 -5.87
CA GLY A 142 -6.18 -6.67 -6.70
C GLY A 142 -4.88 -7.43 -6.40
N LYS A 143 -4.74 -8.65 -6.95
CA LYS A 143 -3.50 -9.44 -6.87
C LYS A 143 -2.30 -8.77 -7.53
N ASP A 144 -2.50 -7.74 -8.32
CA ASP A 144 -1.46 -6.88 -8.89
C ASP A 144 -1.01 -5.74 -7.95
N GLY A 145 -1.55 -5.69 -6.73
CA GLY A 145 -1.26 -4.67 -5.73
C GLY A 145 -1.88 -3.30 -6.02
N LYS A 146 -2.76 -3.20 -7.03
CA LYS A 146 -3.39 -1.94 -7.41
C LYS A 146 -4.80 -1.84 -6.85
N GLU A 147 -5.19 -0.61 -6.49
CA GLU A 147 -6.56 -0.28 -6.15
C GLU A 147 -7.47 -0.54 -7.36
N LYS A 148 -8.59 -1.23 -7.12
CA LYS A 148 -9.59 -1.59 -8.12
C LYS A 148 -10.89 -0.84 -7.92
N HIS A 149 -11.26 -0.63 -6.66
CA HIS A 149 -12.47 0.06 -6.29
C HIS A 149 -12.35 0.70 -4.92
N ARG A 150 -13.05 1.79 -4.72
CA ARG A 150 -13.11 2.52 -3.45
C ARG A 150 -14.55 2.94 -3.20
N TRP A 151 -15.02 2.78 -1.96
CA TRP A 151 -16.37 3.19 -1.59
C TRP A 151 -16.44 3.68 -0.14
N ASN A 152 -17.49 4.40 0.15
CA ASN A 152 -17.84 4.88 1.48
C ASN A 152 -19.21 4.32 1.89
N GLY A 153 -19.43 4.17 3.18
CA GLY A 153 -20.70 3.68 3.72
C GLY A 153 -20.89 2.18 3.56
N LYS A 154 -22.14 1.75 3.35
CA LYS A 154 -22.49 0.33 3.28
C LYS A 154 -21.86 -0.36 2.08
N THR A 155 -21.35 -1.58 2.28
CA THR A 155 -20.75 -2.38 1.22
C THR A 155 -21.80 -3.10 0.40
N ASP A 156 -21.78 -2.94 -0.91
CA ASP A 156 -22.50 -3.80 -1.83
C ASP A 156 -21.61 -4.98 -2.24
N TRP A 157 -21.78 -6.09 -1.53
CA TRP A 157 -20.97 -7.29 -1.75
C TRP A 157 -21.19 -7.92 -3.12
N ASN A 158 -22.37 -7.75 -3.73
CA ASN A 158 -22.62 -8.22 -5.10
C ASN A 158 -21.75 -7.44 -6.09
N LEU A 159 -21.76 -6.11 -5.97
CA LEU A 159 -20.89 -5.26 -6.80
C LEU A 159 -19.41 -5.60 -6.61
N ILE A 160 -18.96 -5.81 -5.37
CA ILE A 160 -17.55 -6.15 -5.10
C ILE A 160 -17.17 -7.49 -5.72
N THR A 161 -18.02 -8.51 -5.59
CA THR A 161 -17.77 -9.82 -6.20
C THR A 161 -17.78 -9.76 -7.72
N ASP A 162 -18.66 -8.99 -8.33
CA ASP A 162 -18.73 -8.79 -9.78
C ASP A 162 -17.46 -8.11 -10.30
N ILE A 163 -17.00 -7.03 -9.64
CA ILE A 163 -15.74 -6.37 -9.97
C ILE A 163 -14.56 -7.35 -9.90
N ILE A 164 -14.53 -8.22 -8.88
CA ILE A 164 -13.46 -9.21 -8.74
C ILE A 164 -13.55 -10.24 -9.87
N ASP A 165 -14.75 -10.73 -10.19
CA ASP A 165 -14.95 -11.77 -11.20
C ASP A 165 -14.63 -11.28 -12.62
N GLU A 166 -14.69 -9.98 -12.87
CA GLU A 166 -14.23 -9.36 -14.13
C GLU A 166 -12.68 -9.25 -14.24
N MET A 167 -11.95 -9.43 -13.13
CA MET A 167 -10.48 -9.31 -13.17
C MET A 167 -9.84 -10.42 -14.02
N PRO A 168 -8.85 -10.11 -14.91
CA PRO A 168 -8.25 -11.11 -15.80
C PRO A 168 -7.60 -12.30 -15.09
N MET A 169 -7.08 -12.10 -13.88
CA MET A 169 -6.52 -13.19 -13.07
C MET A 169 -7.62 -14.09 -12.52
N ARG A 170 -8.73 -13.50 -12.05
CA ARG A 170 -9.88 -14.25 -11.56
C ARG A 170 -10.56 -15.07 -12.67
N GLN A 171 -10.68 -14.54 -13.84
CA GLN A 171 -11.20 -15.26 -15.01
C GLN A 171 -10.42 -16.56 -15.28
N LYS A 172 -9.09 -16.52 -15.15
CA LYS A 172 -8.22 -17.70 -15.26
C LYS A 172 -8.39 -18.66 -14.07
N GLU A 173 -8.64 -18.15 -12.86
CA GLU A 173 -8.89 -18.97 -11.68
C GLU A 173 -10.22 -19.73 -11.83
N MET A 174 -11.29 -19.07 -12.25
CA MET A 174 -12.61 -19.68 -12.49
C MET A 174 -12.59 -20.79 -13.56
N GLN A 175 -11.73 -20.64 -14.57
CA GLN A 175 -11.56 -21.69 -15.58
C GLN A 175 -10.90 -22.98 -15.04
N ARG A 176 -10.17 -22.86 -13.91
CA ARG A 176 -9.42 -23.96 -13.29
C ARG A 176 -10.13 -24.62 -12.12
N GLN A 177 -11.03 -23.92 -11.50
CA GLN A 177 -11.73 -24.34 -10.28
C GLN A 177 -13.22 -24.15 -10.45
N SER A 178 -14.02 -25.20 -10.11
CA SER A 178 -15.46 -25.05 -9.96
C SER A 178 -15.78 -24.26 -8.69
N SER A 179 -16.91 -23.52 -8.70
CA SER A 179 -17.38 -22.79 -7.52
C SER A 179 -17.62 -23.75 -6.34
N ARG A 180 -17.10 -23.36 -5.17
CA ARG A 180 -17.30 -24.10 -3.91
C ARG A 180 -18.52 -23.61 -3.14
N CYS A 181 -19.02 -22.42 -3.50
CA CYS A 181 -20.09 -21.73 -2.80
C CYS A 181 -21.44 -21.87 -3.49
N SER A 182 -21.59 -22.79 -4.44
CA SER A 182 -22.89 -23.13 -5.01
C SER A 182 -23.72 -23.90 -3.98
N ILE A 183 -24.77 -23.27 -3.48
CA ILE A 183 -25.84 -23.92 -2.71
C ILE A 183 -26.80 -24.59 -3.68
#